data_f303c631e092753e24849478a667cc03
#
_entry.id   f303c631e092753e24849478a667cc03
#
_cell.length_a   1.000
_cell.length_b   1.000
_cell.length_c   1.000
_cell.angle_alpha   90.00
_cell.angle_beta   90.00
_cell.angle_gamma   90.00
#
_symmetry.space_group_name_H-M   'P 1'
#
loop_
_entity.id
_entity.type
_entity.pdbx_description
1 polymer ?
#
loop_
_entity_poly.entity_id
_entity_poly.type
_entity_poly.pdbx_seq_one_letter_code
_entity_poly.pdbx_strand_id
1 'polypeptide(L)'
;MKFDTIIIGGGLSGLTCGIALAQQKQRVAIINAGQSTLHFNSGSLELLGYDENGDLVDAPLKAIPLLSNMHPFHKLNAIDCLAKEAKSLLDAAGLVMKGSAEANHYRLSPIGINKPAWLTMDGLVQSTAPETLPWKRVTIANIAGFLDMPVAFLSANLQRMGVAVEVQTFTTKALEEARKSPSEMRATNIAKVLADETGLDEVAQALNALSIQGEVLLLPSVLGLADDAVRAHLQQHVRHALHYVATMPPSVPGVHIQTKLRQYFQQLGGLYVLSDTVCAGVFEDNRLVAVQTEKMVEEKLYADHFVLASGSFQSRGLKSNYNEVYEPIFHADVDAVQDRSAWTAAYVYDEQPYMKFGVHTDSQFLVSREGRVQTNLYAAGSILSGHNAFKLADGTGVSMLTALQVAHNILKK
;
A
#
# COMPACT_ATOMS: atom_id res chain seq x y z
N MET A 1 2.86 16.89 25.59
CA MET A 1 2.92 15.40 25.75
C MET A 1 4.29 14.90 25.33
N LYS A 2 4.86 13.88 26.00
CA LYS A 2 6.17 13.31 25.61
C LYS A 2 6.02 11.85 25.21
N PHE A 3 6.58 11.49 24.05
CA PHE A 3 6.64 10.13 23.50
C PHE A 3 8.10 9.67 23.41
N ASP A 4 8.31 8.37 23.22
CA ASP A 4 9.64 7.86 22.89
C ASP A 4 9.90 8.09 21.39
N THR A 5 8.87 7.86 20.56
CA THR A 5 8.95 8.12 19.09
C THR A 5 7.67 8.78 18.58
N ILE A 6 7.82 9.81 17.72
CA ILE A 6 6.75 10.39 16.92
C ILE A 6 6.99 10.08 15.45
N ILE A 7 5.96 9.57 14.76
CA ILE A 7 5.98 9.23 13.35
C ILE A 7 5.07 10.18 12.58
N ILE A 8 5.59 10.80 11.52
CA ILE A 8 4.90 11.73 10.65
C ILE A 8 4.45 11.00 9.39
N GLY A 9 3.16 10.67 9.32
CA GLY A 9 2.55 9.92 8.23
C GLY A 9 2.01 8.56 8.66
N GLY A 10 0.70 8.34 8.43
CA GLY A 10 -0.05 7.14 8.81
C GLY A 10 -0.26 6.14 7.66
N GLY A 11 0.65 6.11 6.68
CA GLY A 11 0.68 5.14 5.60
C GLY A 11 1.37 3.83 5.99
N LEU A 12 1.68 2.99 4.99
CA LEU A 12 2.27 1.67 5.22
C LEU A 12 3.58 1.75 6.01
N SER A 13 4.50 2.67 5.67
CA SER A 13 5.77 2.84 6.38
C SER A 13 5.56 3.28 7.83
N GLY A 14 4.73 4.30 8.06
CA GLY A 14 4.49 4.81 9.42
C GLY A 14 3.83 3.78 10.32
N LEU A 15 2.84 3.04 9.81
CA LEU A 15 2.18 1.95 10.55
C LEU A 15 3.14 0.79 10.82
N THR A 16 3.96 0.37 9.85
CA THR A 16 4.96 -0.69 10.04
C THR A 16 5.98 -0.30 11.11
N CYS A 17 6.57 0.90 11.01
CA CYS A 17 7.51 1.40 12.01
C CYS A 17 6.87 1.51 13.39
N GLY A 18 5.67 2.10 13.46
CA GLY A 18 4.95 2.30 14.71
C GLY A 18 4.59 1.00 15.41
N ILE A 19 4.14 -0.01 14.66
CA ILE A 19 3.84 -1.35 15.19
C ILE A 19 5.12 -2.00 15.74
N ALA A 20 6.22 -2.00 14.97
CA ALA A 20 7.48 -2.60 15.38
C ALA A 20 8.02 -1.97 16.69
N LEU A 21 7.93 -0.65 16.83
CA LEU A 21 8.32 0.05 18.05
C LEU A 21 7.35 -0.22 19.23
N ALA A 22 6.04 -0.21 18.98
CA ALA A 22 5.04 -0.46 20.01
C ALA A 22 5.07 -1.91 20.54
N GLN A 23 5.41 -2.89 19.70
CA GLN A 23 5.69 -4.28 20.13
C GLN A 23 6.84 -4.34 21.16
N GLN A 24 7.79 -3.42 21.10
CA GLN A 24 8.90 -3.27 22.05
C GLN A 24 8.57 -2.31 23.22
N LYS A 25 7.26 -2.04 23.44
CA LYS A 25 6.74 -1.24 24.56
C LYS A 25 7.15 0.24 24.52
N GLN A 26 7.58 0.77 23.38
CA GLN A 26 7.77 2.20 23.23
C GLN A 26 6.43 2.95 23.18
N ARG A 27 6.41 4.15 23.72
CA ARG A 27 5.28 5.09 23.60
C ARG A 27 5.37 5.80 22.28
N VAL A 28 4.58 5.34 21.31
CA VAL A 28 4.62 5.82 19.92
C VAL A 28 3.37 6.60 19.59
N ALA A 29 3.54 7.78 18.96
CA ALA A 29 2.45 8.51 18.32
C ALA A 29 2.66 8.54 16.80
N ILE A 30 1.61 8.26 16.03
CA ILE A 30 1.56 8.47 14.59
C ILE A 30 0.63 9.65 14.32
N ILE A 31 1.13 10.69 13.62
CA ILE A 31 0.34 11.85 13.22
C ILE A 31 0.04 11.72 11.73
N ASN A 32 -1.24 11.65 11.40
CA ASN A 32 -1.72 11.38 10.06
C ASN A 32 -2.64 12.50 9.54
N ALA A 33 -2.22 13.15 8.45
CA ALA A 33 -2.94 14.25 7.83
C ALA A 33 -4.24 13.84 7.11
N GLY A 34 -4.34 12.58 6.68
CA GLY A 34 -5.53 12.13 5.93
C GLY A 34 -5.41 10.71 5.37
N GLN A 35 -6.04 10.47 4.24
CA GLN A 35 -6.01 9.18 3.56
C GLN A 35 -4.61 8.89 3.02
N SER A 36 -4.12 7.68 3.25
CA SER A 36 -2.83 7.22 2.70
C SER A 36 -2.99 6.61 1.31
N THR A 37 -1.86 6.44 0.61
CA THR A 37 -1.80 5.73 -0.67
C THR A 37 -2.19 4.24 -0.56
N LEU A 38 -2.30 3.67 0.65
CA LEU A 38 -2.87 2.33 0.85
C LEU A 38 -4.30 2.20 0.29
N HIS A 39 -5.09 3.27 0.25
CA HIS A 39 -6.41 3.25 -0.38
C HIS A 39 -6.38 2.96 -1.89
N PHE A 40 -5.22 3.08 -2.52
CA PHE A 40 -4.99 2.70 -3.93
C PHE A 40 -4.41 1.29 -4.08
N ASN A 41 -4.02 0.64 -2.97
CA ASN A 41 -3.43 -0.69 -2.99
C ASN A 41 -4.48 -1.75 -3.36
N SER A 42 -4.10 -2.67 -4.23
CA SER A 42 -5.00 -3.72 -4.76
C SER A 42 -5.19 -4.93 -3.83
N GLY A 43 -4.64 -4.90 -2.63
CA GLY A 43 -4.57 -6.07 -1.74
C GLY A 43 -3.34 -6.93 -1.98
N SER A 44 -2.37 -6.42 -2.74
CA SER A 44 -1.07 -7.07 -2.97
C SER A 44 0.06 -6.12 -2.64
N LEU A 45 1.17 -6.68 -2.17
CA LEU A 45 2.40 -5.95 -1.85
C LEU A 45 3.50 -6.43 -2.78
N GLU A 46 4.28 -5.50 -3.30
CA GLU A 46 5.41 -5.74 -4.19
C GLU A 46 6.72 -5.55 -3.41
N LEU A 47 7.70 -6.45 -3.58
CA LEU A 47 9.05 -6.30 -3.06
C LEU A 47 9.99 -5.72 -4.12
N LEU A 48 10.03 -6.36 -5.28
CA LEU A 48 10.68 -5.92 -6.51
C LEU A 48 10.06 -6.70 -7.66
N GLY A 49 9.29 -6.05 -8.50
CA GLY A 49 8.55 -6.70 -9.59
C GLY A 49 9.27 -6.64 -10.93
N TYR A 50 10.07 -5.60 -11.15
CA TYR A 50 10.82 -5.36 -12.38
C TYR A 50 12.24 -4.90 -12.05
N ASP A 51 13.18 -5.22 -12.94
CA ASP A 51 14.52 -4.66 -12.88
C ASP A 51 14.60 -3.24 -13.49
N GLU A 52 15.79 -2.66 -13.52
CA GLU A 52 16.01 -1.31 -14.08
C GLU A 52 15.82 -1.24 -15.60
N ASN A 53 15.82 -2.37 -16.31
CA ASN A 53 15.54 -2.46 -17.74
C ASN A 53 14.03 -2.60 -18.03
N GLY A 54 13.23 -2.91 -17.01
CA GLY A 54 11.81 -3.18 -17.12
C GLY A 54 11.47 -4.66 -17.34
N ASP A 55 12.46 -5.54 -17.19
CA ASP A 55 12.25 -6.99 -17.26
C ASP A 55 11.63 -7.51 -15.96
N LEU A 56 10.80 -8.56 -16.09
CA LEU A 56 10.16 -9.19 -14.92
C LEU A 56 11.19 -9.84 -14.00
N VAL A 57 11.04 -9.63 -12.72
CA VAL A 57 11.85 -10.24 -11.67
C VAL A 57 11.10 -11.42 -11.06
N ASP A 58 11.62 -12.64 -11.25
CA ASP A 58 11.04 -13.85 -10.65
C ASP A 58 11.51 -14.04 -9.19
N ALA A 59 12.76 -13.69 -8.88
CA ALA A 59 13.36 -13.89 -7.56
C ALA A 59 13.88 -12.57 -6.96
N PRO A 60 13.05 -11.83 -6.23
CA PRO A 60 13.39 -10.50 -5.72
C PRO A 60 14.69 -10.45 -4.91
N LEU A 61 14.88 -11.38 -3.97
CA LEU A 61 16.10 -11.41 -3.13
C LEU A 61 17.40 -11.58 -3.92
N LYS A 62 17.34 -12.20 -5.11
CA LYS A 62 18.50 -12.33 -6.01
C LYS A 62 18.72 -11.09 -6.88
N ALA A 63 17.65 -10.37 -7.21
CA ALA A 63 17.71 -9.20 -8.09
C ALA A 63 18.04 -7.90 -7.32
N ILE A 64 17.62 -7.77 -6.07
CA ILE A 64 17.88 -6.59 -5.23
C ILE A 64 19.36 -6.17 -5.20
N PRO A 65 20.36 -7.07 -5.05
CA PRO A 65 21.77 -6.69 -5.08
C PRO A 65 22.25 -6.08 -6.40
N LEU A 66 21.48 -6.24 -7.49
CA LEU A 66 21.83 -5.74 -8.82
C LEU A 66 21.27 -4.33 -9.10
N LEU A 67 20.44 -3.81 -8.20
CA LEU A 67 19.89 -2.45 -8.31
C LEU A 67 21.00 -1.40 -8.18
N SER A 68 20.73 -0.18 -8.65
CA SER A 68 21.57 0.99 -8.46
C SER A 68 21.97 1.17 -6.99
N ASN A 69 23.24 1.52 -6.74
CA ASN A 69 23.74 1.78 -5.38
C ASN A 69 23.00 2.88 -4.62
N MET A 70 22.23 3.71 -5.33
CA MET A 70 21.38 4.74 -4.73
C MET A 70 20.06 4.16 -4.16
N HIS A 71 19.71 2.92 -4.51
CA HIS A 71 18.46 2.33 -4.10
C HIS A 71 18.42 2.09 -2.57
N PRO A 72 17.30 2.44 -1.88
CA PRO A 72 17.19 2.33 -0.42
C PRO A 72 17.48 0.93 0.13
N PHE A 73 17.26 -0.11 -0.65
CA PHE A 73 17.54 -1.49 -0.24
C PHE A 73 19.01 -1.77 0.08
N HIS A 74 19.95 -1.01 -0.50
CA HIS A 74 21.38 -1.14 -0.17
C HIS A 74 21.74 -0.62 1.24
N LYS A 75 20.83 0.10 1.88
CA LYS A 75 20.99 0.54 3.29
C LYS A 75 20.40 -0.44 4.30
N LEU A 76 19.77 -1.53 3.83
CA LEU A 76 19.14 -2.54 4.70
C LEU A 76 20.13 -3.62 5.11
N ASN A 77 19.96 -4.11 6.33
CA ASN A 77 20.65 -5.29 6.83
C ASN A 77 19.72 -6.51 6.74
N ALA A 78 20.23 -7.64 6.21
CA ALA A 78 19.50 -8.91 6.17
C ALA A 78 18.05 -8.79 5.62
N ILE A 79 17.94 -8.40 4.35
CA ILE A 79 16.67 -8.14 3.67
C ILE A 79 15.68 -9.32 3.78
N ASP A 80 16.18 -10.55 3.73
CA ASP A 80 15.39 -11.77 3.90
C ASP A 80 14.76 -11.88 5.29
N CYS A 81 15.48 -11.47 6.33
CA CYS A 81 14.94 -11.42 7.70
C CYS A 81 13.88 -10.33 7.84
N LEU A 82 14.14 -9.13 7.30
CA LEU A 82 13.18 -8.03 7.30
C LEU A 82 11.90 -8.39 6.51
N ALA A 83 12.02 -9.10 5.40
CA ALA A 83 10.86 -9.56 4.63
C ALA A 83 10.00 -10.58 5.41
N LYS A 84 10.63 -11.49 6.16
CA LYS A 84 9.94 -12.43 7.04
C LYS A 84 9.28 -11.71 8.22
N GLU A 85 9.96 -10.74 8.81
CA GLU A 85 9.43 -9.89 9.88
C GLU A 85 8.22 -9.08 9.40
N ALA A 86 8.30 -8.46 8.21
CA ALA A 86 7.20 -7.75 7.59
C ALA A 86 5.96 -8.65 7.42
N LYS A 87 6.15 -9.89 6.92
CA LYS A 87 5.06 -10.85 6.80
C LYS A 87 4.48 -11.23 8.18
N SER A 88 5.32 -11.49 9.18
CA SER A 88 4.89 -11.81 10.54
C SER A 88 4.10 -10.65 11.18
N LEU A 89 4.47 -9.40 10.90
CA LEU A 89 3.74 -8.22 11.36
C LEU A 89 2.34 -8.16 10.73
N LEU A 90 2.21 -8.46 9.44
CA LEU A 90 0.92 -8.51 8.75
C LEU A 90 0.04 -9.63 9.33
N ASP A 91 0.61 -10.82 9.52
CA ASP A 91 -0.09 -11.96 10.13
C ASP A 91 -0.58 -11.61 11.57
N ALA A 92 0.26 -10.94 12.38
CA ALA A 92 -0.10 -10.48 13.72
C ALA A 92 -1.20 -9.41 13.72
N ALA A 93 -1.28 -8.60 12.67
CA ALA A 93 -2.37 -7.65 12.45
C ALA A 93 -3.66 -8.31 11.93
N GLY A 94 -3.67 -9.63 11.72
CA GLY A 94 -4.80 -10.38 11.20
C GLY A 94 -4.97 -10.28 9.67
N LEU A 95 -3.90 -9.97 8.95
CA LEU A 95 -3.88 -9.91 7.48
C LEU A 95 -3.27 -11.20 6.91
N VAL A 96 -4.10 -12.10 6.41
CA VAL A 96 -3.63 -13.35 5.79
C VAL A 96 -3.11 -13.06 4.39
N MET A 97 -1.78 -13.07 4.24
CA MET A 97 -1.10 -12.80 2.98
C MET A 97 -0.38 -14.05 2.48
N LYS A 98 -0.53 -14.36 1.18
CA LYS A 98 0.15 -15.48 0.51
C LYS A 98 1.31 -14.94 -0.34
N GLY A 99 2.38 -15.72 -0.40
CA GLY A 99 3.59 -15.43 -1.15
C GLY A 99 4.84 -15.45 -0.29
N SER A 100 5.99 -15.24 -0.91
CA SER A 100 7.29 -15.22 -0.26
C SER A 100 8.26 -14.26 -0.95
N ALA A 101 9.32 -13.85 -0.26
CA ALA A 101 10.35 -12.97 -0.84
C ALA A 101 11.31 -13.69 -1.80
N GLU A 102 11.35 -15.02 -1.76
CA GLU A 102 12.20 -15.84 -2.61
C GLU A 102 11.73 -15.88 -4.06
N ALA A 103 10.39 -15.81 -4.27
CA ALA A 103 9.81 -15.87 -5.61
C ALA A 103 8.57 -15.00 -5.70
N ASN A 104 8.50 -14.15 -6.74
CA ASN A 104 7.27 -13.45 -7.09
C ASN A 104 6.22 -14.44 -7.62
N HIS A 105 4.99 -14.16 -7.30
CA HIS A 105 3.81 -14.66 -8.00
C HIS A 105 3.15 -13.50 -8.74
N TYR A 106 2.04 -13.78 -9.44
CA TYR A 106 1.36 -12.77 -10.21
C TYR A 106 -0.07 -12.60 -9.70
N ARG A 107 -0.48 -11.36 -9.49
CA ARG A 107 -1.83 -10.99 -9.11
C ARG A 107 -2.59 -10.41 -10.31
N LEU A 108 -3.87 -10.72 -10.43
CA LEU A 108 -4.71 -10.19 -11.50
C LEU A 108 -5.12 -8.74 -11.19
N SER A 109 -4.85 -7.84 -12.13
CA SER A 109 -5.27 -6.44 -12.03
C SER A 109 -6.75 -6.26 -12.44
N PRO A 110 -7.39 -5.12 -12.12
CA PRO A 110 -8.78 -4.84 -12.51
C PRO A 110 -9.04 -4.93 -14.02
N ILE A 111 -8.02 -4.68 -14.83
CA ILE A 111 -8.10 -4.72 -16.28
C ILE A 111 -7.70 -6.09 -16.89
N GLY A 112 -7.44 -7.11 -16.06
CA GLY A 112 -7.12 -8.45 -16.55
C GLY A 112 -5.67 -8.67 -16.96
N ILE A 113 -4.74 -7.88 -16.45
CA ILE A 113 -3.29 -8.06 -16.65
C ILE A 113 -2.69 -8.56 -15.35
N ASN A 114 -1.91 -9.63 -15.40
CA ASN A 114 -1.15 -10.11 -14.27
C ASN A 114 0.04 -9.17 -13.97
N LYS A 115 0.24 -8.86 -12.70
CA LYS A 115 1.35 -8.03 -12.20
C LYS A 115 2.15 -8.79 -11.15
N PRO A 116 3.48 -8.70 -11.15
CA PRO A 116 4.29 -9.35 -10.14
C PRO A 116 3.94 -8.87 -8.75
N ALA A 117 3.94 -9.78 -7.78
CA ALA A 117 3.65 -9.50 -6.39
C ALA A 117 4.50 -10.38 -5.47
N TRP A 118 4.90 -9.82 -4.35
CA TRP A 118 5.54 -10.51 -3.24
C TRP A 118 4.50 -11.20 -2.35
N LEU A 119 3.50 -10.42 -1.89
CA LEU A 119 2.43 -10.90 -1.02
C LEU A 119 1.08 -10.45 -1.59
N THR A 120 0.09 -11.35 -1.55
CA THR A 120 -1.27 -11.04 -1.98
C THR A 120 -2.27 -11.58 -0.96
N MET A 121 -3.29 -10.78 -0.62
CA MET A 121 -4.36 -11.17 0.29
C MET A 121 -5.04 -12.45 -0.18
N ASP A 122 -5.34 -13.33 0.76
CA ASP A 122 -6.05 -14.58 0.48
C ASP A 122 -7.41 -14.31 -0.18
N GLY A 123 -7.76 -15.18 -1.14
CA GLY A 123 -8.98 -15.07 -1.94
C GLY A 123 -8.87 -14.18 -3.19
N LEU A 124 -7.86 -13.32 -3.31
CA LEU A 124 -7.59 -12.60 -4.57
C LEU A 124 -6.97 -13.55 -5.61
N VAL A 125 -7.34 -13.33 -6.88
CA VAL A 125 -6.83 -14.14 -8.00
C VAL A 125 -5.32 -14.00 -8.13
N GLN A 126 -4.64 -15.14 -8.11
CA GLN A 126 -3.19 -15.28 -8.25
C GLN A 126 -2.83 -16.29 -9.34
N SER A 127 -1.66 -16.13 -9.93
CA SER A 127 -1.08 -17.01 -10.92
C SER A 127 0.41 -17.23 -10.65
N THR A 128 0.93 -18.34 -11.15
CA THR A 128 2.36 -18.67 -11.08
C THR A 128 3.17 -18.12 -12.27
N ALA A 129 2.50 -17.62 -13.30
CA ALA A 129 3.12 -17.07 -14.49
C ALA A 129 2.37 -15.83 -15.01
N PRO A 130 3.05 -14.90 -15.73
CA PRO A 130 2.49 -13.61 -16.10
C PRO A 130 1.31 -13.69 -17.08
N GLU A 131 1.30 -14.71 -17.94
CA GLU A 131 0.30 -14.83 -19.03
C GLU A 131 -0.66 -16.01 -18.81
N THR A 132 -0.84 -16.47 -17.58
CA THR A 132 -1.71 -17.62 -17.29
C THR A 132 -2.64 -17.34 -16.12
N LEU A 133 -3.74 -18.11 -16.06
CA LEU A 133 -4.56 -18.30 -14.89
C LEU A 133 -4.65 -19.78 -14.53
N PRO A 134 -4.99 -20.14 -13.28
CA PRO A 134 -5.15 -21.54 -12.88
C PRO A 134 -6.29 -22.27 -13.59
N TRP A 135 -7.21 -21.55 -14.21
CA TRP A 135 -8.44 -22.07 -14.82
C TRP A 135 -8.47 -21.84 -16.31
N LYS A 136 -9.08 -22.78 -17.03
CA LYS A 136 -9.33 -22.68 -18.48
C LYS A 136 -10.62 -21.94 -18.82
N ARG A 137 -11.58 -21.94 -17.89
CA ARG A 137 -12.87 -21.27 -18.04
C ARG A 137 -13.29 -20.60 -16.74
N VAL A 138 -13.70 -19.34 -16.80
CA VAL A 138 -14.16 -18.56 -15.65
C VAL A 138 -15.49 -17.89 -15.96
N THR A 139 -16.32 -17.69 -14.94
CA THR A 139 -17.49 -16.82 -15.03
C THR A 139 -17.23 -15.57 -14.21
N ILE A 140 -17.35 -14.39 -14.83
CA ILE A 140 -17.27 -13.09 -14.13
C ILE A 140 -18.67 -12.73 -13.65
N ALA A 141 -18.85 -12.62 -12.33
CA ALA A 141 -20.06 -12.09 -11.72
C ALA A 141 -19.98 -10.56 -11.64
N ASN A 142 -20.62 -9.92 -12.60
CA ASN A 142 -20.67 -8.46 -12.69
C ASN A 142 -21.84 -7.92 -11.84
N ILE A 143 -21.57 -6.93 -11.00
CA ILE A 143 -22.62 -6.21 -10.27
C ILE A 143 -23.24 -5.18 -11.23
N ALA A 144 -24.56 -5.17 -11.34
CA ALA A 144 -25.29 -4.25 -12.22
C ALA A 144 -24.98 -2.78 -11.87
N GLY A 145 -24.43 -2.03 -12.82
CA GLY A 145 -24.08 -0.62 -12.65
C GLY A 145 -22.79 -0.35 -11.88
N PHE A 146 -22.00 -1.37 -11.51
CA PHE A 146 -20.72 -1.19 -10.82
C PHE A 146 -19.66 -0.55 -11.73
N LEU A 147 -18.98 0.48 -11.21
CA LEU A 147 -18.11 1.33 -12.01
C LEU A 147 -16.60 0.97 -11.90
N ASP A 148 -16.21 0.30 -10.81
CA ASP A 148 -14.78 0.11 -10.50
C ASP A 148 -14.20 -1.22 -11.00
N MET A 149 -14.97 -2.00 -11.79
CA MET A 149 -14.48 -3.18 -12.49
C MET A 149 -14.77 -3.07 -13.99
N PRO A 150 -13.78 -2.75 -14.81
CA PRO A 150 -13.97 -2.60 -16.25
C PRO A 150 -14.06 -3.97 -16.94
N VAL A 151 -15.22 -4.62 -16.83
CA VAL A 151 -15.48 -6.03 -17.24
C VAL A 151 -15.07 -6.31 -18.68
N ALA A 152 -15.26 -5.36 -19.60
CA ALA A 152 -14.88 -5.54 -21.00
C ALA A 152 -13.36 -5.73 -21.16
N PHE A 153 -12.55 -4.90 -20.47
CA PHE A 153 -11.09 -5.03 -20.49
C PHE A 153 -10.64 -6.32 -19.78
N LEU A 154 -11.22 -6.61 -18.62
CA LEU A 154 -10.94 -7.82 -17.86
C LEU A 154 -11.20 -9.06 -18.75
N SER A 155 -12.39 -9.18 -19.33
CA SER A 155 -12.77 -10.29 -20.20
C SER A 155 -11.84 -10.43 -21.41
N ALA A 156 -11.57 -9.33 -22.13
CA ALA A 156 -10.72 -9.36 -23.32
C ALA A 156 -9.28 -9.81 -23.00
N ASN A 157 -8.70 -9.35 -21.89
CA ASN A 157 -7.35 -9.75 -21.51
C ASN A 157 -7.27 -11.19 -21.00
N LEU A 158 -8.27 -11.67 -20.25
CA LEU A 158 -8.34 -13.09 -19.88
C LEU A 158 -8.46 -14.00 -21.12
N GLN A 159 -9.25 -13.60 -22.12
CA GLN A 159 -9.36 -14.34 -23.39
C GLN A 159 -8.02 -14.37 -24.15
N ARG A 160 -7.23 -13.28 -24.11
CA ARG A 160 -5.86 -13.27 -24.67
C ARG A 160 -4.92 -14.24 -23.96
N MET A 161 -5.12 -14.51 -22.67
CA MET A 161 -4.41 -15.55 -21.92
C MET A 161 -4.92 -16.96 -22.21
N GLY A 162 -5.86 -17.14 -23.14
CA GLY A 162 -6.44 -18.44 -23.49
C GLY A 162 -7.54 -18.94 -22.53
N VAL A 163 -8.06 -18.07 -21.67
CA VAL A 163 -9.14 -18.41 -20.74
C VAL A 163 -10.50 -18.13 -21.38
N ALA A 164 -11.40 -19.12 -21.42
CA ALA A 164 -12.78 -18.92 -21.84
C ALA A 164 -13.53 -18.12 -20.75
N VAL A 165 -14.14 -17.01 -21.12
CA VAL A 165 -14.78 -16.08 -20.20
C VAL A 165 -16.27 -15.98 -20.51
N GLU A 166 -17.10 -16.20 -19.51
CA GLU A 166 -18.51 -15.87 -19.50
C GLU A 166 -18.74 -14.68 -18.54
N VAL A 167 -19.63 -13.77 -18.86
CA VAL A 167 -20.02 -12.66 -17.99
C VAL A 167 -21.49 -12.81 -17.64
N GLN A 168 -21.78 -12.91 -16.35
CA GLN A 168 -23.13 -12.93 -15.80
C GLN A 168 -23.33 -11.70 -14.92
N THR A 169 -24.42 -10.97 -15.15
CA THR A 169 -24.72 -9.78 -14.35
C THR A 169 -25.79 -10.09 -13.32
N PHE A 170 -25.55 -9.68 -12.08
CA PHE A 170 -26.49 -9.86 -10.98
C PHE A 170 -26.76 -8.55 -10.25
N THR A 171 -27.82 -8.53 -9.49
CA THR A 171 -28.17 -7.46 -8.57
C THR A 171 -28.90 -8.02 -7.35
N THR A 172 -29.03 -7.22 -6.31
CA THR A 172 -29.84 -7.50 -5.12
C THR A 172 -30.71 -6.31 -4.80
N LYS A 173 -31.67 -6.46 -3.90
CA LYS A 173 -32.53 -5.34 -3.50
C LYS A 173 -31.71 -4.17 -2.95
N ALA A 174 -30.71 -4.45 -2.12
CA ALA A 174 -29.82 -3.43 -1.56
C ALA A 174 -28.99 -2.72 -2.64
N LEU A 175 -28.48 -3.48 -3.64
CA LEU A 175 -27.72 -2.93 -4.77
C LEU A 175 -28.60 -2.10 -5.71
N GLU A 176 -29.86 -2.49 -5.95
CA GLU A 176 -30.81 -1.69 -6.73
C GLU A 176 -31.14 -0.37 -6.04
N GLU A 177 -31.25 -0.36 -4.72
CA GLU A 177 -31.45 0.87 -3.97
C GLU A 177 -30.23 1.80 -4.09
N ALA A 178 -29.02 1.26 -3.91
CA ALA A 178 -27.77 2.00 -4.10
C ALA A 178 -27.64 2.57 -5.53
N ARG A 179 -28.05 1.81 -6.54
CA ARG A 179 -27.99 2.21 -7.95
C ARG A 179 -28.83 3.40 -8.32
N LYS A 180 -29.80 3.79 -7.50
CA LYS A 180 -30.56 5.04 -7.69
C LYS A 180 -29.67 6.27 -7.62
N SER A 181 -28.51 6.18 -6.94
CA SER A 181 -27.45 7.17 -6.94
C SER A 181 -26.18 6.59 -7.57
N PRO A 182 -25.80 6.97 -8.80
CA PRO A 182 -24.63 6.37 -9.48
C PRO A 182 -23.31 6.50 -8.69
N SER A 183 -23.16 7.54 -7.88
CA SER A 183 -21.98 7.72 -7.02
C SER A 183 -21.83 6.62 -5.95
N GLU A 184 -22.93 5.97 -5.55
CA GLU A 184 -22.92 4.87 -4.60
C GLU A 184 -22.41 3.54 -5.20
N MET A 185 -22.36 3.44 -6.53
CA MET A 185 -21.87 2.25 -7.24
C MET A 185 -20.34 2.19 -7.33
N ARG A 186 -19.65 2.62 -6.26
CA ARG A 186 -18.19 2.56 -6.09
C ARG A 186 -17.82 1.48 -5.07
N ALA A 187 -16.65 0.88 -5.22
CA ALA A 187 -16.21 -0.28 -4.43
C ALA A 187 -16.41 -0.13 -2.92
N THR A 188 -15.97 1.00 -2.34
CA THR A 188 -16.05 1.24 -0.89
C THR A 188 -17.47 1.49 -0.40
N ASN A 189 -18.36 2.02 -1.23
CA ASN A 189 -19.77 2.24 -0.88
C ASN A 189 -20.55 0.93 -0.96
N ILE A 190 -20.35 0.14 -2.03
CA ILE A 190 -20.92 -1.22 -2.14
C ILE A 190 -20.48 -2.09 -0.95
N ALA A 191 -19.20 -2.00 -0.53
CA ALA A 191 -18.71 -2.75 0.62
C ALA A 191 -19.44 -2.41 1.93
N LYS A 192 -19.92 -1.17 2.08
CA LYS A 192 -20.75 -0.78 3.23
C LYS A 192 -22.19 -1.29 3.12
N VAL A 193 -22.76 -1.25 1.90
CA VAL A 193 -24.11 -1.76 1.62
C VAL A 193 -24.21 -3.27 1.86
N LEU A 194 -23.11 -4.01 1.57
CA LEU A 194 -23.02 -5.46 1.72
C LEU A 194 -22.32 -5.90 3.02
N ALA A 195 -22.25 -5.04 4.03
CA ALA A 195 -21.53 -5.34 5.27
C ALA A 195 -22.32 -6.20 6.25
N ASP A 196 -23.65 -6.28 6.14
CA ASP A 196 -24.51 -7.06 7.03
C ASP A 196 -24.86 -8.44 6.44
N GLU A 197 -25.30 -9.37 7.32
CA GLU A 197 -25.67 -10.73 6.93
C GLU A 197 -26.80 -10.75 5.90
N THR A 198 -27.79 -9.86 6.02
CA THR A 198 -28.94 -9.81 5.09
C THR A 198 -28.48 -9.47 3.66
N GLY A 199 -27.58 -8.49 3.53
CA GLY A 199 -27.01 -8.13 2.24
C GLY A 199 -26.17 -9.27 1.62
N LEU A 200 -25.42 -10.01 2.46
CA LEU A 200 -24.64 -11.16 2.03
C LEU A 200 -25.49 -12.33 1.60
N ASP A 201 -26.60 -12.62 2.31
CA ASP A 201 -27.54 -13.67 1.95
C ASP A 201 -28.24 -13.38 0.62
N GLU A 202 -28.64 -12.11 0.38
CA GLU A 202 -29.17 -11.68 -0.91
C GLU A 202 -28.14 -11.89 -2.05
N VAL A 203 -26.86 -11.57 -1.81
CA VAL A 203 -25.78 -11.81 -2.78
C VAL A 203 -25.62 -13.32 -3.01
N ALA A 204 -25.58 -14.14 -1.96
CA ALA A 204 -25.44 -15.60 -2.11
C ALA A 204 -26.61 -16.20 -2.94
N GLN A 205 -27.83 -15.77 -2.67
CA GLN A 205 -29.00 -16.20 -3.44
C GLN A 205 -28.90 -15.77 -4.91
N ALA A 206 -28.52 -14.50 -5.18
CA ALA A 206 -28.35 -13.99 -6.53
C ALA A 206 -27.25 -14.75 -7.30
N LEU A 207 -26.10 -15.02 -6.67
CA LEU A 207 -25.01 -15.78 -7.29
C LEU A 207 -25.39 -17.23 -7.56
N ASN A 208 -26.14 -17.87 -6.65
CA ASN A 208 -26.64 -19.26 -6.83
C ASN A 208 -27.71 -19.37 -7.90
N ALA A 209 -28.36 -18.27 -8.28
CA ALA A 209 -29.34 -18.24 -9.37
C ALA A 209 -28.69 -18.06 -10.75
N LEU A 210 -27.40 -17.69 -10.82
CA LEU A 210 -26.69 -17.57 -12.09
C LEU A 210 -26.47 -18.92 -12.76
N SER A 211 -26.49 -18.93 -14.10
CA SER A 211 -26.14 -20.10 -14.90
C SER A 211 -24.62 -20.09 -15.14
N ILE A 212 -23.87 -20.75 -14.27
CA ILE A 212 -22.41 -20.71 -14.26
C ILE A 212 -21.85 -21.89 -15.04
N GLN A 213 -21.03 -21.59 -16.06
CA GLN A 213 -20.31 -22.60 -16.85
C GLN A 213 -18.79 -22.61 -16.56
N GLY A 214 -18.29 -21.62 -15.82
CA GLY A 214 -16.90 -21.52 -15.40
C GLY A 214 -16.53 -22.51 -14.31
N GLU A 215 -15.24 -22.82 -14.18
CA GLU A 215 -14.68 -23.62 -13.09
C GLU A 215 -14.80 -22.87 -11.76
N VAL A 216 -14.73 -21.53 -11.83
CA VAL A 216 -14.82 -20.62 -10.69
C VAL A 216 -15.63 -19.38 -11.04
N LEU A 217 -16.06 -18.69 -10.00
CA LEU A 217 -16.76 -17.41 -10.09
C LEU A 217 -15.84 -16.27 -9.67
N LEU A 218 -15.60 -15.34 -10.57
CA LEU A 218 -14.79 -14.15 -10.31
C LEU A 218 -15.68 -12.98 -9.91
N LEU A 219 -15.51 -12.47 -8.68
CA LEU A 219 -16.23 -11.30 -8.17
C LEU A 219 -15.29 -10.09 -8.03
N PRO A 220 -15.82 -8.86 -8.12
CA PRO A 220 -15.07 -7.69 -7.67
C PRO A 220 -14.78 -7.77 -6.17
N SER A 221 -13.59 -7.36 -5.77
CA SER A 221 -13.19 -7.33 -4.35
C SER A 221 -13.85 -6.16 -3.61
N VAL A 222 -15.15 -6.28 -3.37
CA VAL A 222 -16.00 -5.28 -2.69
C VAL A 222 -16.52 -5.79 -1.34
N LEU A 223 -15.95 -6.88 -0.82
CA LEU A 223 -16.34 -7.47 0.48
C LEU A 223 -15.18 -7.41 1.45
N GLY A 224 -15.51 -7.39 2.76
CA GLY A 224 -14.51 -7.46 3.80
C GLY A 224 -13.78 -6.12 4.05
N LEU A 225 -14.52 -5.02 4.05
CA LEU A 225 -13.94 -3.71 4.34
C LEU A 225 -13.35 -3.62 5.75
N ALA A 226 -14.03 -4.18 6.73
CA ALA A 226 -13.63 -4.20 8.13
C ALA A 226 -13.28 -5.60 8.63
N ASP A 227 -13.89 -6.64 8.08
CA ASP A 227 -13.75 -8.02 8.53
C ASP A 227 -13.68 -9.02 7.36
N ASP A 228 -12.69 -9.89 7.38
CA ASP A 228 -12.50 -10.97 6.40
C ASP A 228 -13.50 -12.11 6.54
N ALA A 229 -14.15 -12.26 7.70
CA ALA A 229 -15.17 -13.27 7.94
C ALA A 229 -16.33 -13.20 6.92
N VAL A 230 -16.63 -12.01 6.42
CA VAL A 230 -17.63 -11.74 5.38
C VAL A 230 -17.37 -12.57 4.11
N ARG A 231 -16.12 -12.69 3.68
CA ARG A 231 -15.76 -13.50 2.50
C ARG A 231 -15.93 -15.00 2.75
N ALA A 232 -15.54 -15.46 3.93
CA ALA A 232 -15.72 -16.84 4.33
C ALA A 232 -17.21 -17.20 4.48
N HIS A 233 -18.01 -16.29 5.06
CA HIS A 233 -19.47 -16.45 5.15
C HIS A 233 -20.09 -16.59 3.75
N LEU A 234 -19.79 -15.70 2.83
CA LEU A 234 -20.33 -15.78 1.47
C LEU A 234 -19.93 -17.09 0.77
N GLN A 235 -18.66 -17.54 0.90
CA GLN A 235 -18.20 -18.79 0.31
C GLN A 235 -18.97 -20.02 0.85
N GLN A 236 -19.38 -20.03 2.12
CA GLN A 236 -20.17 -21.12 2.70
C GLN A 236 -21.58 -21.23 2.13
N HIS A 237 -22.14 -20.10 1.64
CA HIS A 237 -23.51 -20.02 1.13
C HIS A 237 -23.60 -20.04 -0.40
N VAL A 238 -22.46 -19.95 -1.11
CA VAL A 238 -22.40 -20.03 -2.58
C VAL A 238 -21.85 -21.38 -3.02
N ARG A 239 -22.51 -22.00 -3.99
CA ARG A 239 -22.20 -23.36 -4.51
C ARG A 239 -20.86 -23.44 -5.24
N HIS A 240 -20.46 -22.33 -5.88
CA HIS A 240 -19.26 -22.26 -6.71
C HIS A 240 -18.09 -21.66 -5.92
N ALA A 241 -16.87 -22.08 -6.26
CA ALA A 241 -15.66 -21.47 -5.71
C ALA A 241 -15.58 -19.99 -6.09
N LEU A 242 -15.42 -19.14 -5.09
CA LEU A 242 -15.32 -17.69 -5.25
C LEU A 242 -13.87 -17.24 -5.24
N HIS A 243 -13.51 -16.43 -6.22
CA HIS A 243 -12.25 -15.70 -6.26
C HIS A 243 -12.50 -14.23 -6.53
N TYR A 244 -11.68 -13.38 -5.95
CA TYR A 244 -11.90 -11.95 -6.01
C TYR A 244 -10.88 -11.28 -6.95
N VAL A 245 -11.36 -10.34 -7.76
CA VAL A 245 -10.54 -9.50 -8.63
C VAL A 245 -10.44 -8.12 -8.00
N ALA A 246 -9.22 -7.58 -7.93
CA ALA A 246 -9.02 -6.20 -7.46
C ALA A 246 -9.86 -5.22 -8.29
N THR A 247 -10.31 -4.14 -7.66
CA THR A 247 -11.08 -3.08 -8.31
C THR A 247 -10.23 -1.85 -8.59
N MET A 248 -10.73 -0.94 -9.40
CA MET A 248 -10.13 0.39 -9.54
C MET A 248 -10.17 1.13 -8.20
N PRO A 249 -9.19 2.01 -7.92
CA PRO A 249 -9.14 2.78 -6.67
C PRO A 249 -10.34 3.75 -6.50
N PRO A 250 -10.71 4.05 -5.25
CA PRO A 250 -10.20 3.51 -3.98
C PRO A 250 -10.63 2.05 -3.76
N SER A 251 -9.71 1.23 -3.27
CA SER A 251 -9.85 -0.22 -3.20
C SER A 251 -10.24 -0.69 -1.80
N VAL A 252 -11.20 -1.61 -1.71
CA VAL A 252 -11.61 -2.24 -0.44
C VAL A 252 -10.44 -2.98 0.22
N PRO A 253 -9.66 -3.83 -0.48
CA PRO A 253 -8.47 -4.45 0.11
C PRO A 253 -7.47 -3.47 0.70
N GLY A 254 -7.19 -2.36 0.02
CA GLY A 254 -6.25 -1.35 0.52
C GLY A 254 -6.72 -0.64 1.78
N VAL A 255 -8.02 -0.28 1.84
CA VAL A 255 -8.64 0.29 3.04
C VAL A 255 -8.63 -0.73 4.19
N HIS A 256 -8.89 -2.01 3.90
CA HIS A 256 -8.84 -3.10 4.87
C HIS A 256 -7.45 -3.24 5.49
N ILE A 257 -6.38 -3.28 4.66
CA ILE A 257 -4.99 -3.35 5.14
C ILE A 257 -4.70 -2.19 6.09
N GLN A 258 -5.02 -0.95 5.71
CA GLN A 258 -4.78 0.22 6.57
C GLN A 258 -5.57 0.12 7.88
N THR A 259 -6.81 -0.32 7.82
CA THR A 259 -7.67 -0.43 8.99
C THR A 259 -7.13 -1.47 9.99
N LYS A 260 -6.74 -2.65 9.52
CA LYS A 260 -6.18 -3.71 10.36
C LYS A 260 -4.84 -3.29 10.99
N LEU A 261 -3.93 -2.72 10.21
CA LEU A 261 -2.65 -2.23 10.73
C LEU A 261 -2.85 -1.14 11.80
N ARG A 262 -3.75 -0.18 11.55
CA ARG A 262 -4.08 0.87 12.52
C ARG A 262 -4.69 0.29 13.80
N GLN A 263 -5.65 -0.62 13.69
CA GLN A 263 -6.26 -1.27 14.84
C GLN A 263 -5.22 -2.03 15.66
N TYR A 264 -4.33 -2.77 15.01
CA TYR A 264 -3.27 -3.50 15.68
C TYR A 264 -2.28 -2.55 16.39
N PHE A 265 -1.87 -1.46 15.74
CA PHE A 265 -1.05 -0.42 16.37
C PHE A 265 -1.71 0.14 17.64
N GLN A 266 -3.01 0.45 17.60
CA GLN A 266 -3.76 0.97 18.73
C GLN A 266 -3.93 -0.08 19.84
N GLN A 267 -4.11 -1.35 19.52
CA GLN A 267 -4.15 -2.46 20.51
C GLN A 267 -2.82 -2.62 21.24
N LEU A 268 -1.71 -2.32 20.60
CA LEU A 268 -0.38 -2.28 21.24
C LEU A 268 -0.16 -1.05 22.12
N GLY A 269 -1.14 -0.15 22.23
CA GLY A 269 -1.08 1.09 23.02
C GLY A 269 -0.56 2.29 22.26
N GLY A 270 -0.38 2.21 20.94
CA GLY A 270 0.03 3.33 20.09
C GLY A 270 -1.05 4.40 19.95
N LEU A 271 -0.65 5.66 19.95
CA LEU A 271 -1.54 6.79 19.70
C LEU A 271 -1.59 7.12 18.20
N TYR A 272 -2.76 6.98 17.58
CA TYR A 272 -2.95 7.35 16.18
C TYR A 272 -3.81 8.61 16.08
N VAL A 273 -3.18 9.75 15.75
CA VAL A 273 -3.83 11.06 15.58
C VAL A 273 -4.34 11.19 14.16
N LEU A 274 -5.66 11.29 13.99
CA LEU A 274 -6.31 11.40 12.69
C LEU A 274 -6.52 12.86 12.28
N SER A 275 -6.34 13.12 10.99
CA SER A 275 -6.68 14.41 10.37
C SER A 275 -5.97 15.60 10.99
N ASP A 276 -4.72 15.42 11.41
CA ASP A 276 -3.85 16.49 11.85
C ASP A 276 -2.53 16.47 11.08
N THR A 277 -2.02 17.63 10.72
CA THR A 277 -0.83 17.79 9.89
C THR A 277 0.31 18.33 10.72
N VAL A 278 1.45 17.64 10.72
CA VAL A 278 2.69 18.23 11.22
C VAL A 278 3.13 19.32 10.25
N CYS A 279 3.28 20.55 10.74
CA CYS A 279 3.60 21.72 9.92
C CYS A 279 5.01 22.27 10.16
N ALA A 280 5.62 21.97 11.32
CA ALA A 280 6.98 22.44 11.65
C ALA A 280 7.67 21.55 12.69
N GLY A 281 9.01 21.62 12.70
CA GLY A 281 9.88 21.06 13.74
C GLY A 281 10.58 22.14 14.53
N VAL A 282 10.84 21.85 15.80
CA VAL A 282 11.69 22.67 16.67
C VAL A 282 13.03 21.96 16.82
N PHE A 283 14.08 22.58 16.33
CA PHE A 283 15.43 22.02 16.34
C PHE A 283 16.30 22.75 17.39
N GLU A 284 17.13 21.99 18.05
CA GLU A 284 18.27 22.46 18.86
C GLU A 284 19.52 21.86 18.22
N ASP A 285 20.32 22.69 17.60
CA ASP A 285 21.44 22.30 16.74
C ASP A 285 21.00 21.29 15.64
N ASN A 286 21.55 20.07 15.66
CA ASN A 286 21.20 18.98 14.74
C ASN A 286 20.26 17.94 15.37
N ARG A 287 19.45 18.34 16.34
CA ARG A 287 18.47 17.48 17.01
C ARG A 287 17.07 18.07 16.93
N LEU A 288 16.11 17.30 16.45
CA LEU A 288 14.69 17.63 16.52
C LEU A 288 14.19 17.34 17.94
N VAL A 289 13.62 18.33 18.61
CA VAL A 289 13.14 18.20 20.01
C VAL A 289 11.62 18.13 20.11
N ALA A 290 10.91 18.76 19.18
CA ALA A 290 9.46 18.76 19.15
C ALA A 290 8.92 19.00 17.76
N VAL A 291 7.65 18.62 17.53
CA VAL A 291 6.88 18.97 16.33
C VAL A 291 5.66 19.80 16.69
N GLN A 292 5.23 20.62 15.75
CA GLN A 292 3.98 21.40 15.80
C GLN A 292 3.00 20.86 14.77
N THR A 293 1.72 20.88 15.11
CA THR A 293 0.64 20.45 14.20
C THR A 293 -0.32 21.58 13.92
N GLU A 294 -1.07 21.47 12.84
CA GLU A 294 -2.05 22.50 12.45
C GLU A 294 -3.21 22.66 13.43
N LYS A 295 -3.62 21.57 14.11
CA LYS A 295 -4.75 21.58 15.03
C LYS A 295 -4.37 21.83 16.49
N MET A 296 -3.22 21.30 16.91
CA MET A 296 -2.70 21.51 18.27
C MET A 296 -1.71 22.69 18.28
N VAL A 297 -2.19 23.88 17.91
CA VAL A 297 -1.35 25.07 17.67
C VAL A 297 -0.56 25.50 18.92
N GLU A 298 -1.15 25.38 20.10
CA GLU A 298 -0.55 25.82 21.38
C GLU A 298 0.32 24.73 22.02
N GLU A 299 0.17 23.46 21.59
CA GLU A 299 0.87 22.33 22.18
C GLU A 299 1.94 21.78 21.25
N LYS A 300 3.18 21.75 21.73
CA LYS A 300 4.26 21.03 21.08
C LYS A 300 4.28 19.57 21.50
N LEU A 301 4.50 18.68 20.57
CA LEU A 301 4.66 17.25 20.82
C LEU A 301 6.15 16.92 20.87
N TYR A 302 6.61 16.40 22.00
CA TYR A 302 8.01 16.08 22.26
C TYR A 302 8.28 14.60 22.11
N ALA A 303 9.45 14.24 21.56
CA ALA A 303 9.91 12.87 21.51
C ALA A 303 11.43 12.76 21.54
N ASP A 304 11.92 11.57 21.86
CA ASP A 304 13.35 11.28 21.79
C ASP A 304 13.78 10.97 20.33
N HIS A 305 12.89 10.36 19.52
CA HIS A 305 13.07 10.03 18.09
C HIS A 305 11.89 10.49 17.25
N PHE A 306 12.17 10.81 15.98
CA PHE A 306 11.17 11.19 14.98
C PHE A 306 11.39 10.42 13.68
N VAL A 307 10.29 10.02 13.02
CA VAL A 307 10.34 9.31 11.75
C VAL A 307 9.49 10.04 10.72
N LEU A 308 10.11 10.51 9.64
CA LEU A 308 9.45 11.10 8.49
C LEU A 308 9.01 9.98 7.54
N ALA A 309 7.71 9.69 7.53
CA ALA A 309 7.05 8.69 6.68
C ALA A 309 5.91 9.33 5.87
N SER A 310 6.11 10.59 5.46
CA SER A 310 5.12 11.45 4.79
C SER A 310 4.83 11.07 3.33
N GLY A 311 5.63 10.17 2.78
CA GLY A 311 5.48 9.69 1.39
C GLY A 311 6.10 10.63 0.35
N SER A 312 5.90 10.31 -0.93
CA SER A 312 6.45 11.03 -2.08
C SER A 312 5.61 12.27 -2.47
N PHE A 313 5.80 12.77 -3.68
CA PHE A 313 4.95 13.84 -4.27
C PHE A 313 3.45 13.50 -4.21
N GLN A 314 3.07 12.25 -4.43
CA GLN A 314 1.66 11.84 -4.41
C GLN A 314 0.98 12.05 -3.05
N SER A 315 1.74 11.90 -1.97
CA SER A 315 1.28 12.08 -0.60
C SER A 315 1.63 13.46 -0.04
N ARG A 316 2.18 14.35 -0.87
CA ARG A 316 2.65 15.70 -0.50
C ARG A 316 3.83 15.69 0.50
N GLY A 317 4.55 14.56 0.64
CA GLY A 317 5.78 14.49 1.41
C GLY A 317 6.92 15.27 0.75
N LEU A 318 6.89 15.35 -0.59
CA LEU A 318 7.70 16.27 -1.36
C LEU A 318 6.79 17.26 -2.08
N LYS A 319 7.28 18.48 -2.27
CA LYS A 319 6.67 19.55 -3.08
C LYS A 319 7.69 20.12 -4.03
N SER A 320 7.20 20.78 -5.07
CA SER A 320 8.05 21.56 -5.98
C SER A 320 7.46 22.93 -6.23
N ASN A 321 8.32 23.88 -6.46
CA ASN A 321 8.00 25.18 -7.02
C ASN A 321 8.78 25.38 -8.34
N TYR A 322 8.87 26.60 -8.84
CA TYR A 322 9.60 26.87 -10.06
C TYR A 322 11.10 26.61 -9.94
N ASN A 323 11.68 26.81 -8.76
CA ASN A 323 13.13 26.82 -8.56
C ASN A 323 13.68 25.52 -7.96
N GLU A 324 12.87 24.80 -7.17
CA GLU A 324 13.38 23.68 -6.37
C GLU A 324 12.31 22.60 -6.10
N VAL A 325 12.79 21.42 -5.72
CA VAL A 325 12.04 20.36 -5.03
C VAL A 325 12.43 20.40 -3.56
N TYR A 326 11.45 20.34 -2.67
CA TYR A 326 11.69 20.48 -1.23
C TYR A 326 10.79 19.58 -0.37
N GLU A 327 11.28 19.27 0.81
CA GLU A 327 10.52 18.62 1.87
C GLU A 327 9.84 19.72 2.72
N PRO A 328 8.49 19.73 2.83
CA PRO A 328 7.77 20.93 3.31
C PRO A 328 7.70 21.08 4.83
N ILE A 329 8.08 20.07 5.63
CA ILE A 329 7.87 20.05 7.09
C ILE A 329 9.12 20.51 7.85
N PHE A 330 10.26 19.92 7.51
CA PHE A 330 11.53 20.12 8.21
C PHE A 330 12.58 20.81 7.36
N HIS A 331 12.30 21.03 6.09
CA HIS A 331 13.28 21.49 5.09
C HIS A 331 14.51 20.59 5.05
N ALA A 332 14.23 19.27 5.05
CA ALA A 332 15.27 18.25 4.87
C ALA A 332 15.92 18.38 3.48
N ASP A 333 17.21 18.04 3.41
CA ASP A 333 17.92 18.01 2.12
C ASP A 333 17.30 16.98 1.19
N VAL A 334 17.11 17.33 -0.07
CA VAL A 334 16.46 16.49 -1.09
C VAL A 334 17.45 16.16 -2.19
N ASP A 335 17.57 14.88 -2.51
CA ASP A 335 18.30 14.43 -3.70
C ASP A 335 17.45 14.71 -4.95
N ALA A 336 17.63 15.86 -5.54
CA ALA A 336 16.98 16.29 -6.77
C ALA A 336 17.98 16.98 -7.69
N VAL A 337 17.78 16.83 -9.00
CA VAL A 337 18.57 17.58 -9.99
C VAL A 337 18.21 19.06 -9.92
N GLN A 338 19.21 19.93 -9.85
CA GLN A 338 18.98 21.38 -9.76
C GLN A 338 18.35 21.96 -11.03
N ASP A 339 18.80 21.49 -12.21
CA ASP A 339 18.23 21.93 -13.48
C ASP A 339 16.80 21.41 -13.65
N ARG A 340 15.84 22.32 -13.61
CA ARG A 340 14.42 22.02 -13.79
C ARG A 340 14.12 21.30 -15.12
N SER A 341 14.84 21.59 -16.19
CA SER A 341 14.63 20.97 -17.50
C SER A 341 14.91 19.46 -17.48
N ALA A 342 15.72 18.99 -16.53
CA ALA A 342 16.06 17.58 -16.32
C ALA A 342 15.13 16.86 -15.34
N TRP A 343 14.06 17.50 -14.83
CA TRP A 343 13.12 16.81 -13.90
C TRP A 343 12.20 15.85 -14.62
N THR A 344 11.87 16.12 -15.88
CA THR A 344 10.94 15.33 -16.66
C THR A 344 11.53 14.99 -18.03
N ALA A 345 11.18 13.81 -18.54
CA ALA A 345 11.45 13.42 -19.92
C ALA A 345 10.38 13.98 -20.87
N ALA A 346 10.69 14.02 -22.17
CA ALA A 346 9.83 14.59 -23.20
C ALA A 346 8.51 13.81 -23.38
N TYR A 347 8.56 12.49 -23.25
CA TYR A 347 7.38 11.63 -23.39
C TYR A 347 6.94 11.09 -22.03
N VAL A 348 5.63 11.07 -21.80
CA VAL A 348 5.05 10.69 -20.50
C VAL A 348 5.37 9.26 -20.07
N TYR A 349 5.61 8.37 -21.03
CA TYR A 349 5.97 6.96 -20.75
C TYR A 349 7.48 6.72 -20.61
N ASP A 350 8.31 7.73 -20.89
CA ASP A 350 9.73 7.64 -20.61
C ASP A 350 9.97 7.63 -19.09
N GLU A 351 11.15 7.16 -18.69
CA GLU A 351 11.56 7.24 -17.29
C GLU A 351 11.62 8.72 -16.85
N GLN A 352 10.79 9.06 -15.86
CA GLN A 352 10.69 10.42 -15.35
C GLN A 352 11.66 10.60 -14.18
N PRO A 353 12.73 11.43 -14.31
CA PRO A 353 13.76 11.56 -13.27
C PRO A 353 13.22 11.98 -11.91
N TYR A 354 12.19 12.85 -11.87
CA TYR A 354 11.60 13.31 -10.61
C TYR A 354 11.04 12.17 -9.74
N MET A 355 10.71 11.03 -10.32
CA MET A 355 10.19 9.88 -9.56
C MET A 355 11.22 9.25 -8.64
N LYS A 356 12.51 9.52 -8.84
CA LYS A 356 13.61 9.08 -7.97
C LYS A 356 14.01 10.14 -6.93
N PHE A 357 13.41 11.33 -6.97
CA PHE A 357 13.71 12.38 -6.00
C PHE A 357 13.14 12.02 -4.64
N GLY A 358 13.88 12.35 -3.59
CA GLY A 358 13.51 12.05 -2.22
C GLY A 358 14.43 12.71 -1.21
N VAL A 359 14.13 12.53 0.05
CA VAL A 359 14.94 13.04 1.15
C VAL A 359 16.28 12.32 1.21
N HIS A 360 17.35 13.11 1.34
CA HIS A 360 18.70 12.61 1.55
C HIS A 360 18.87 12.01 2.95
N THR A 361 19.38 10.78 3.02
CA THR A 361 19.64 10.10 4.28
C THR A 361 21.01 9.40 4.27
N ASP A 362 21.59 9.25 5.46
CA ASP A 362 22.78 8.42 5.64
C ASP A 362 22.46 6.91 5.58
N SER A 363 23.44 6.06 5.86
CA SER A 363 23.29 4.60 5.86
C SER A 363 22.39 4.06 6.98
N GLN A 364 22.07 4.89 8.00
CA GLN A 364 21.18 4.55 9.11
C GLN A 364 19.78 5.15 8.93
N PHE A 365 19.48 5.70 7.76
CA PHE A 365 18.25 6.43 7.45
C PHE A 365 18.05 7.72 8.25
N LEU A 366 19.12 8.27 8.84
CA LEU A 366 19.08 9.60 9.47
C LEU A 366 19.03 10.68 8.37
N VAL A 367 18.12 11.61 8.54
CA VAL A 367 17.85 12.70 7.59
C VAL A 367 18.96 13.74 7.65
N SER A 368 19.40 14.23 6.49
CA SER A 368 20.25 15.42 6.37
C SER A 368 19.41 16.70 6.29
N ARG A 369 19.86 17.76 6.91
CA ARG A 369 19.30 19.09 6.85
C ARG A 369 20.42 20.13 6.86
N GLU A 370 20.42 21.03 5.86
CA GLU A 370 21.48 22.03 5.68
C GLU A 370 22.90 21.39 5.65
N GLY A 371 23.01 20.23 4.98
CA GLY A 371 24.25 19.45 4.85
C GLY A 371 24.70 18.75 6.13
N ARG A 372 23.86 18.71 7.18
CA ARG A 372 24.19 18.07 8.46
C ARG A 372 23.21 16.94 8.78
N VAL A 373 23.74 15.76 9.12
CA VAL A 373 22.95 14.62 9.56
C VAL A 373 22.31 14.93 10.91
N GLN A 374 21.00 14.75 10.99
CA GLN A 374 20.23 14.92 12.23
C GLN A 374 20.40 13.70 13.13
N THR A 375 20.51 13.89 14.44
CA THR A 375 20.86 12.80 15.35
C THR A 375 19.71 11.88 15.72
N ASN A 376 18.45 12.30 15.49
CA ASN A 376 17.25 11.59 15.91
C ASN A 376 16.05 11.72 14.97
N LEU A 377 16.24 12.29 13.79
CA LEU A 377 15.23 12.35 12.73
C LEU A 377 15.59 11.34 11.63
N TYR A 378 14.72 10.35 11.45
CA TYR A 378 14.84 9.31 10.45
C TYR A 378 13.83 9.52 9.32
N ALA A 379 14.07 8.90 8.17
CA ALA A 379 13.07 8.80 7.09
C ALA A 379 12.87 7.35 6.65
N ALA A 380 11.63 7.00 6.26
CA ALA A 380 11.28 5.66 5.79
C ALA A 380 10.21 5.68 4.69
N GLY A 381 10.28 4.74 3.78
CA GLY A 381 9.31 4.53 2.72
C GLY A 381 9.50 5.45 1.52
N SER A 382 8.42 5.76 0.83
CA SER A 382 8.46 6.47 -0.46
C SER A 382 8.90 7.94 -0.40
N ILE A 383 9.24 8.46 0.78
CA ILE A 383 9.94 9.75 0.93
C ILE A 383 11.43 9.65 0.60
N LEU A 384 12.00 8.45 0.65
CA LEU A 384 13.41 8.21 0.38
C LEU A 384 13.75 8.40 -1.10
N SER A 385 14.93 8.93 -1.37
CA SER A 385 15.47 9.06 -2.72
C SER A 385 15.97 7.73 -3.29
N GLY A 386 16.20 7.69 -4.61
CA GLY A 386 16.95 6.64 -5.28
C GLY A 386 16.13 5.47 -5.83
N HIS A 387 14.78 5.47 -5.70
CA HIS A 387 13.93 4.43 -6.29
C HIS A 387 12.73 5.01 -7.04
N ASN A 388 12.23 4.26 -8.00
CA ASN A 388 11.00 4.57 -8.75
C ASN A 388 9.99 3.45 -8.56
N ALA A 389 9.08 3.62 -7.61
CA ALA A 389 8.09 2.61 -7.24
C ALA A 389 7.18 2.14 -8.38
N PHE A 390 6.93 2.99 -9.39
CA PHE A 390 6.11 2.62 -10.54
C PHE A 390 6.86 1.77 -11.55
N LYS A 391 8.14 2.08 -11.77
CA LYS A 391 8.99 1.33 -12.71
C LYS A 391 9.37 -0.02 -12.14
N LEU A 392 9.83 -0.06 -10.89
CA LEU A 392 10.39 -1.23 -10.25
C LEU A 392 9.33 -2.13 -9.59
N ALA A 393 8.12 -1.62 -9.33
CA ALA A 393 7.11 -2.28 -8.50
C ALA A 393 7.74 -2.75 -7.17
N ASP A 394 8.28 -1.81 -6.40
CA ASP A 394 9.00 -2.03 -5.14
C ASP A 394 8.45 -1.21 -3.97
N GLY A 395 7.51 -0.32 -4.25
CA GLY A 395 7.08 0.73 -3.32
C GLY A 395 6.58 0.22 -1.97
N THR A 396 5.90 -0.93 -1.93
CA THR A 396 5.45 -1.52 -0.65
C THR A 396 6.58 -2.23 0.07
N GLY A 397 7.51 -2.86 -0.64
CA GLY A 397 8.75 -3.42 -0.09
C GLY A 397 9.62 -2.34 0.53
N VAL A 398 9.91 -1.27 -0.21
CA VAL A 398 10.64 -0.10 0.34
C VAL A 398 9.92 0.45 1.56
N SER A 399 8.59 0.58 1.51
CA SER A 399 7.80 1.12 2.62
C SER A 399 7.92 0.29 3.90
N MET A 400 7.82 -1.04 3.81
CA MET A 400 7.86 -1.91 4.99
C MET A 400 9.28 -2.15 5.49
N LEU A 401 10.20 -2.51 4.57
CA LEU A 401 11.54 -2.95 5.00
C LEU A 401 12.38 -1.79 5.54
N THR A 402 12.29 -0.59 4.93
CA THR A 402 12.98 0.59 5.46
C THR A 402 12.40 1.03 6.80
N ALA A 403 11.08 0.90 6.97
CA ALA A 403 10.41 1.21 8.25
C ALA A 403 10.84 0.26 9.37
N LEU A 404 10.97 -1.04 9.11
CA LEU A 404 11.50 -2.02 10.07
C LEU A 404 12.96 -1.74 10.41
N GLN A 405 13.80 -1.45 9.39
CA GLN A 405 15.20 -1.10 9.62
C GLN A 405 15.34 0.16 10.49
N VAL A 406 14.52 1.19 10.24
CA VAL A 406 14.47 2.41 11.06
C VAL A 406 14.06 2.08 12.50
N ALA A 407 13.03 1.25 12.70
CA ALA A 407 12.62 0.80 14.02
C ALA A 407 13.76 0.08 14.74
N HIS A 408 14.48 -0.83 14.07
CA HIS A 408 15.65 -1.51 14.62
C HIS A 408 16.78 -0.54 14.98
N ASN A 409 17.01 0.50 14.16
CA ASN A 409 18.05 1.51 14.42
C ASN A 409 17.70 2.37 15.65
N ILE A 410 16.43 2.69 15.85
CA ILE A 410 15.93 3.41 17.03
C ILE A 410 16.11 2.56 18.30
N LEU A 411 15.76 1.27 18.23
CA LEU A 411 15.83 0.36 19.39
C LEU A 411 17.25 0.01 19.85
N LYS A 412 18.26 0.23 18.99
CA LYS A 412 19.68 0.02 19.33
C LYS A 412 20.31 1.21 20.04
N LYS A 413 19.69 2.38 20.02
CA LYS A 413 20.15 3.61 20.72
C LYS A 413 19.57 3.71 22.13
#